data_750e2a584c7d8028f4817e71d049ad1a
#
_entry.id   750e2a584c7d8028f4817e71d049ad1a
#
_cell.length_a   1.000
_cell.length_b   1.000
_cell.length_c   1.000
_cell.angle_alpha   90.00
_cell.angle_beta   90.00
_cell.angle_gamma   90.00
#
_symmetry.space_group_name_H-M   'P 1'
#
loop_
_entity.id
_entity.type
_entity.pdbx_description
1 polymer ?
#
loop_
_entity_poly.entity_id
_entity_poly.type
_entity_poly.pdbx_seq_one_letter_code
_entity_poly.pdbx_strand_id
1 'polypeptide(L)'
;MSVTTLTVCDDSTVARKQVLRALPADWPVSVTEAGNGHQCMEAVRKGLGQVLVLDLNMPEMDGYQVLHALREEGLKSNVIVISGDVQQEAVRRVRELGALAFLKKPFDQAELRQTLGRLGLMQLPGQAAQSHRPALNTHVSFNEVFRETVNVAIGRAAALIAKVLGVFVQLPVPNVNVLEVGELHMALADAGRCKQLTAVCQGFIGGGIAGEALLMFHDSEIADMARLMQHQTSESSDLEMLLDLSSILIGACLSSIAEQVDVVFSQCHPQILGQHAGIDELIRVNQQRWKKTLAVEISYGLEGHDIRFDLLLLFTEDSIERLTHKLAYLMN
;
A
#
# COMPACT_ATOMS: atom_id res chain seq x y z
N MET A 1 0.77 -33.12 -21.93
CA MET A 1 -0.07 -32.12 -21.20
C MET A 1 0.65 -30.81 -21.23
N SER A 2 -0.03 -29.71 -21.54
CA SER A 2 0.57 -28.38 -21.59
C SER A 2 0.85 -27.90 -20.17
N VAL A 3 2.03 -27.33 -19.93
CA VAL A 3 2.37 -26.65 -18.68
C VAL A 3 1.46 -25.43 -18.53
N THR A 4 0.87 -25.22 -17.35
CA THR A 4 0.07 -24.02 -17.09
C THR A 4 0.92 -22.78 -17.15
N THR A 5 0.52 -21.78 -17.92
CA THR A 5 1.19 -20.47 -17.94
C THR A 5 0.63 -19.59 -16.83
N LEU A 6 1.51 -19.03 -16.01
CA LEU A 6 1.21 -18.13 -14.91
C LEU A 6 1.90 -16.79 -15.12
N THR A 7 1.16 -15.70 -15.15
CA THR A 7 1.73 -14.36 -15.07
C THR A 7 1.55 -13.82 -13.66
N VAL A 8 2.64 -13.32 -13.05
CA VAL A 8 2.65 -12.61 -11.77
C VAL A 8 2.87 -11.14 -12.06
N CYS A 9 1.83 -10.34 -11.82
CA CYS A 9 1.82 -8.91 -12.10
C CYS A 9 1.73 -8.11 -10.80
N ASP A 10 2.80 -7.41 -10.47
CA ASP A 10 2.94 -6.56 -9.28
C ASP A 10 4.14 -5.63 -9.53
N ASP A 11 4.05 -4.34 -9.20
CA ASP A 11 5.17 -3.41 -9.39
C ASP A 11 6.31 -3.66 -8.40
N SER A 12 6.00 -4.25 -7.25
CA SER A 12 6.95 -4.63 -6.22
C SER A 12 7.69 -5.92 -6.56
N THR A 13 9.02 -5.84 -6.74
CA THR A 13 9.87 -7.04 -6.88
C THR A 13 9.78 -7.95 -5.65
N VAL A 14 9.59 -7.37 -4.47
CA VAL A 14 9.40 -8.11 -3.20
C VAL A 14 8.12 -8.93 -3.26
N ALA A 15 7.01 -8.32 -3.65
CA ALA A 15 5.72 -8.98 -3.74
C ALA A 15 5.73 -10.11 -4.79
N ARG A 16 6.33 -9.88 -5.97
CA ARG A 16 6.50 -10.94 -6.97
C ARG A 16 7.30 -12.12 -6.41
N LYS A 17 8.41 -11.87 -5.71
CA LYS A 17 9.20 -12.93 -5.04
C LYS A 17 8.38 -13.67 -3.98
N GLN A 18 7.57 -12.97 -3.18
CA GLN A 18 6.70 -13.61 -2.19
C GLN A 18 5.70 -14.55 -2.86
N VAL A 19 5.07 -14.13 -3.96
CA VAL A 19 4.20 -15.01 -4.77
C VAL A 19 4.97 -16.23 -5.26
N LEU A 20 6.16 -16.03 -5.86
CA LEU A 20 6.98 -17.13 -6.40
C LEU A 20 7.37 -18.15 -5.33
N ARG A 21 7.72 -17.69 -4.11
CA ARG A 21 8.05 -18.56 -2.97
C ARG A 21 6.82 -19.32 -2.44
N ALA A 22 5.64 -18.68 -2.50
CA ALA A 22 4.40 -19.28 -2.04
C ALA A 22 3.79 -20.27 -3.05
N LEU A 23 4.28 -20.31 -4.30
CA LEU A 23 3.79 -21.28 -5.30
C LEU A 23 4.06 -22.72 -4.84
N PRO A 24 3.03 -23.61 -4.88
CA PRO A 24 3.22 -25.00 -4.54
C PRO A 24 4.32 -25.65 -5.38
N ALA A 25 5.26 -26.36 -4.75
CA ALA A 25 6.39 -26.97 -5.45
C ALA A 25 5.94 -28.08 -6.44
N ASP A 26 4.83 -28.70 -6.15
CA ASP A 26 4.19 -29.76 -6.94
C ASP A 26 3.31 -29.24 -8.08
N TRP A 27 3.18 -27.94 -8.26
CA TRP A 27 2.41 -27.34 -9.34
C TRP A 27 3.29 -27.06 -10.57
N PRO A 28 3.11 -27.77 -11.71
CA PRO A 28 3.91 -27.58 -12.91
C PRO A 28 3.46 -26.30 -13.64
N VAL A 29 4.18 -25.21 -13.46
CA VAL A 29 3.88 -23.90 -14.06
C VAL A 29 5.08 -23.32 -14.80
N SER A 30 4.80 -22.58 -15.86
CA SER A 30 5.75 -21.66 -16.51
C SER A 30 5.39 -20.24 -16.09
N VAL A 31 6.28 -19.58 -15.37
CA VAL A 31 6.02 -18.26 -14.77
C VAL A 31 6.61 -17.16 -15.63
N THR A 32 5.82 -16.11 -15.83
CA THR A 32 6.21 -14.82 -16.42
C THR A 32 5.98 -13.75 -15.35
N GLU A 33 6.95 -12.84 -15.18
CA GLU A 33 6.81 -11.68 -14.32
C GLU A 33 6.44 -10.44 -15.12
N ALA A 34 5.56 -9.59 -14.58
CA ALA A 34 5.19 -8.30 -15.12
C ALA A 34 5.26 -7.25 -13.99
N GLY A 35 5.96 -6.15 -14.24
CA GLY A 35 6.15 -5.08 -13.25
C GLY A 35 5.13 -3.94 -13.36
N ASN A 36 4.17 -4.00 -14.27
CA ASN A 36 3.05 -3.07 -14.41
C ASN A 36 1.94 -3.68 -15.27
N GLY A 37 0.79 -3.00 -15.34
CA GLY A 37 -0.37 -3.48 -16.09
C GLY A 37 -0.12 -3.61 -17.59
N HIS A 38 0.70 -2.77 -18.19
CA HIS A 38 1.02 -2.86 -19.62
C HIS A 38 1.79 -4.14 -19.97
N GLN A 39 2.82 -4.46 -19.17
CA GLN A 39 3.57 -5.73 -19.31
C GLN A 39 2.67 -6.94 -19.06
N CYS A 40 1.75 -6.83 -18.09
CA CYS A 40 0.74 -7.85 -17.83
C CYS A 40 -0.11 -8.13 -19.05
N MET A 41 -0.70 -7.11 -19.66
CA MET A 41 -1.54 -7.25 -20.84
C MET A 41 -0.76 -7.82 -22.03
N GLU A 42 0.49 -7.40 -22.21
CA GLU A 42 1.38 -7.97 -23.25
C GLU A 42 1.59 -9.48 -23.04
N ALA A 43 1.87 -9.91 -21.80
CA ALA A 43 2.06 -11.32 -21.47
C ALA A 43 0.77 -12.13 -21.73
N VAL A 44 -0.39 -11.63 -21.30
CA VAL A 44 -1.67 -12.31 -21.51
C VAL A 44 -2.02 -12.42 -22.99
N ARG A 45 -1.82 -11.38 -23.81
CA ARG A 45 -2.01 -11.41 -25.28
C ARG A 45 -1.12 -12.46 -25.96
N LYS A 46 0.07 -12.73 -25.41
CA LYS A 46 0.97 -13.79 -25.88
C LYS A 46 0.58 -15.19 -25.37
N GLY A 47 -0.52 -15.35 -24.63
CA GLY A 47 -0.99 -16.63 -24.08
C GLY A 47 -0.19 -17.10 -22.86
N LEU A 48 0.57 -16.22 -22.21
CA LEU A 48 1.38 -16.53 -21.02
C LEU A 48 0.61 -16.38 -19.70
N GLY A 49 -0.67 -16.01 -19.74
CA GLY A 49 -1.51 -15.71 -18.59
C GLY A 49 -2.75 -16.60 -18.48
N GLN A 50 -2.65 -17.92 -18.61
CA GLN A 50 -3.78 -18.81 -18.31
C GLN A 50 -4.28 -18.63 -16.86
N VAL A 51 -3.32 -18.42 -15.95
CA VAL A 51 -3.55 -17.93 -14.59
C VAL A 51 -2.83 -16.61 -14.46
N LEU A 52 -3.49 -15.63 -13.86
CA LEU A 52 -2.94 -14.31 -13.58
C LEU A 52 -3.04 -14.03 -12.09
N VAL A 53 -1.91 -13.82 -11.44
CA VAL A 53 -1.83 -13.20 -10.12
C VAL A 53 -1.63 -11.71 -10.33
N LEU A 54 -2.54 -10.89 -9.80
CA LEU A 54 -2.64 -9.46 -10.12
C LEU A 54 -2.72 -8.62 -8.86
N ASP A 55 -1.78 -7.69 -8.70
CA ASP A 55 -1.92 -6.61 -7.73
C ASP A 55 -2.84 -5.49 -8.25
N LEU A 56 -3.47 -4.75 -7.33
CA LEU A 56 -4.35 -3.65 -7.69
C LEU A 56 -3.63 -2.32 -7.76
N ASN A 57 -2.67 -2.08 -6.88
CA ASN A 57 -2.09 -0.77 -6.68
C ASN A 57 -0.74 -0.62 -7.39
N MET A 58 -0.79 -0.45 -8.70
CA MET A 58 0.38 -0.33 -9.57
C MET A 58 0.40 1.02 -10.30
N PRO A 59 1.59 1.59 -10.58
CA PRO A 59 1.71 2.80 -11.38
C PRO A 59 1.37 2.55 -12.86
N GLU A 60 1.09 3.62 -13.61
CA GLU A 60 0.79 3.66 -15.04
C GLU A 60 -0.53 2.99 -15.42
N MET A 61 -0.68 1.72 -15.16
CA MET A 61 -1.89 0.92 -15.40
C MET A 61 -2.14 0.04 -14.19
N ASP A 62 -3.17 0.37 -13.42
CA ASP A 62 -3.56 -0.34 -12.20
C ASP A 62 -4.28 -1.67 -12.48
N GLY A 63 -4.49 -2.47 -11.43
CA GLY A 63 -5.12 -3.78 -11.58
C GLY A 63 -6.60 -3.72 -12.00
N TYR A 64 -7.32 -2.66 -11.68
CA TYR A 64 -8.69 -2.47 -12.16
C TYR A 64 -8.72 -2.23 -13.66
N GLN A 65 -7.80 -1.40 -14.16
CA GLN A 65 -7.64 -1.14 -15.59
C GLN A 65 -7.22 -2.41 -16.35
N VAL A 66 -6.37 -3.26 -15.77
CA VAL A 66 -6.03 -4.58 -16.34
C VAL A 66 -7.28 -5.46 -16.44
N LEU A 67 -8.09 -5.56 -15.39
CA LEU A 67 -9.34 -6.35 -15.41
C LEU A 67 -10.32 -5.83 -16.46
N HIS A 68 -10.48 -4.52 -16.58
CA HIS A 68 -11.29 -3.90 -17.64
C HIS A 68 -10.78 -4.25 -19.03
N ALA A 69 -9.48 -4.10 -19.28
CA ALA A 69 -8.88 -4.39 -20.59
C ALA A 69 -9.01 -5.88 -20.96
N LEU A 70 -8.84 -6.80 -20.01
CA LEU A 70 -9.07 -8.24 -20.24
C LEU A 70 -10.49 -8.52 -20.73
N ARG A 71 -11.48 -7.86 -20.10
CA ARG A 71 -12.89 -8.00 -20.45
C ARG A 71 -13.20 -7.39 -21.81
N GLU A 72 -12.69 -6.19 -22.10
CA GLU A 72 -12.92 -5.48 -23.36
C GLU A 72 -12.30 -6.22 -24.56
N GLU A 73 -11.07 -6.77 -24.38
CA GLU A 73 -10.38 -7.53 -25.40
C GLU A 73 -10.86 -9.00 -25.49
N GLY A 74 -11.78 -9.44 -24.62
CA GLY A 74 -12.28 -10.82 -24.59
C GLY A 74 -11.20 -11.86 -24.25
N LEU A 75 -10.13 -11.45 -23.57
CA LEU A 75 -9.03 -12.32 -23.17
C LEU A 75 -9.43 -13.18 -21.97
N LYS A 76 -9.20 -14.48 -22.09
CA LYS A 76 -9.53 -15.43 -21.03
C LYS A 76 -8.31 -15.67 -20.12
N SER A 77 -8.43 -15.28 -18.88
CA SER A 77 -7.44 -15.53 -17.84
C SER A 77 -8.15 -15.87 -16.52
N ASN A 78 -7.60 -16.80 -15.75
CA ASN A 78 -8.08 -17.10 -14.40
C ASN A 78 -7.39 -16.13 -13.44
N VAL A 79 -8.06 -15.02 -13.13
CA VAL A 79 -7.45 -13.95 -12.34
C VAL A 79 -7.64 -14.18 -10.85
N ILE A 80 -6.52 -14.17 -10.11
CA ILE A 80 -6.45 -14.15 -8.65
C ILE A 80 -5.85 -12.81 -8.27
N VAL A 81 -6.63 -11.95 -7.63
CA VAL A 81 -6.16 -10.67 -7.13
C VAL A 81 -5.45 -10.90 -5.80
N ILE A 82 -4.25 -10.31 -5.63
CA ILE A 82 -3.49 -10.32 -4.38
C ILE A 82 -3.12 -8.87 -4.05
N SER A 83 -3.76 -8.27 -3.04
CA SER A 83 -3.59 -6.84 -2.76
C SER A 83 -3.52 -6.51 -1.26
N GLY A 84 -2.85 -5.40 -0.95
CA GLY A 84 -2.89 -4.74 0.35
C GLY A 84 -4.20 -3.99 0.59
N ASP A 85 -4.89 -3.58 -0.47
CA ASP A 85 -6.20 -2.93 -0.38
C ASP A 85 -7.28 -3.95 0.00
N VAL A 86 -7.71 -3.90 1.26
CA VAL A 86 -8.72 -4.83 1.81
C VAL A 86 -10.10 -4.17 2.00
N GLN A 87 -10.35 -3.03 1.35
CA GLN A 87 -11.64 -2.37 1.34
C GLN A 87 -12.72 -3.31 0.78
N GLN A 88 -13.89 -3.34 1.40
CA GLN A 88 -15.00 -4.20 0.92
C GLN A 88 -15.40 -3.86 -0.52
N GLU A 89 -15.37 -2.59 -0.85
CA GLU A 89 -15.67 -2.09 -2.19
C GLU A 89 -14.62 -2.56 -3.21
N ALA A 90 -13.32 -2.57 -2.86
CA ALA A 90 -12.26 -3.11 -3.71
C ALA A 90 -12.53 -4.58 -4.06
N VAL A 91 -12.83 -5.38 -3.04
CA VAL A 91 -13.15 -6.81 -3.21
C VAL A 91 -14.39 -7.02 -4.07
N ARG A 92 -15.42 -6.19 -3.89
CA ARG A 92 -16.65 -6.23 -4.70
C ARG A 92 -16.35 -5.93 -6.17
N ARG A 93 -15.65 -4.82 -6.44
CA ARG A 93 -15.32 -4.35 -7.80
C ARG A 93 -14.52 -5.39 -8.58
N VAL A 94 -13.48 -5.97 -7.99
CA VAL A 94 -12.66 -6.96 -8.71
C VAL A 94 -13.45 -8.22 -9.05
N ARG A 95 -14.39 -8.65 -8.19
CA ARG A 95 -15.29 -9.78 -8.49
C ARG A 95 -16.25 -9.47 -9.64
N GLU A 96 -16.84 -8.27 -9.67
CA GLU A 96 -17.70 -7.81 -10.75
C GLU A 96 -16.95 -7.72 -12.09
N LEU A 97 -15.64 -7.41 -12.03
CA LEU A 97 -14.76 -7.40 -13.18
C LEU A 97 -14.26 -8.79 -13.60
N GLY A 98 -14.62 -9.84 -12.86
CA GLY A 98 -14.35 -11.23 -13.25
C GLY A 98 -13.17 -11.89 -12.55
N ALA A 99 -12.59 -11.27 -11.50
CA ALA A 99 -11.61 -11.96 -10.68
C ALA A 99 -12.23 -13.17 -9.96
N LEU A 100 -11.56 -14.33 -10.04
CA LEU A 100 -12.04 -15.58 -9.45
C LEU A 100 -11.81 -15.65 -7.95
N ALA A 101 -10.76 -15.02 -7.45
CA ALA A 101 -10.43 -14.97 -6.04
C ALA A 101 -9.74 -13.66 -5.68
N PHE A 102 -9.78 -13.35 -4.38
CA PHE A 102 -9.06 -12.25 -3.75
C PHE A 102 -8.32 -12.79 -2.54
N LEU A 103 -7.01 -12.53 -2.48
CA LEU A 103 -6.13 -12.78 -1.35
C LEU A 103 -5.61 -11.45 -0.81
N LYS A 104 -5.58 -11.29 0.49
CA LYS A 104 -5.02 -10.10 1.12
C LYS A 104 -3.52 -10.27 1.38
N LYS A 105 -2.73 -9.22 1.18
CA LYS A 105 -1.33 -9.17 1.62
C LYS A 105 -1.25 -8.88 3.14
N PRO A 106 -0.31 -9.48 3.88
CA PRO A 106 0.51 -10.63 3.49
C PRO A 106 -0.31 -11.91 3.47
N PHE A 107 0.10 -12.88 2.67
CA PHE A 107 -0.51 -14.19 2.55
C PHE A 107 0.58 -15.28 2.68
N ASP A 108 0.15 -16.50 3.00
CA ASP A 108 1.06 -17.64 3.10
C ASP A 108 0.87 -18.67 1.97
N GLN A 109 1.77 -19.65 1.91
CA GLN A 109 1.72 -20.73 0.91
C GLN A 109 0.44 -21.57 1.04
N ALA A 110 -0.07 -21.76 2.25
CA ALA A 110 -1.26 -22.58 2.48
C ALA A 110 -2.51 -21.88 1.92
N GLU A 111 -2.64 -20.58 2.12
CA GLU A 111 -3.75 -19.77 1.59
C GLU A 111 -3.77 -19.76 0.06
N LEU A 112 -2.59 -19.56 -0.57
CA LEU A 112 -2.49 -19.60 -2.04
C LEU A 112 -2.80 -20.99 -2.58
N ARG A 113 -2.24 -22.05 -1.96
CA ARG A 113 -2.51 -23.45 -2.34
C ARG A 113 -3.99 -23.79 -2.23
N GLN A 114 -4.63 -23.41 -1.12
CA GLN A 114 -6.06 -23.64 -0.91
C GLN A 114 -6.90 -22.92 -1.97
N THR A 115 -6.54 -21.69 -2.31
CA THR A 115 -7.25 -20.92 -3.33
C THR A 115 -7.11 -21.55 -4.71
N LEU A 116 -5.89 -21.93 -5.11
CA LEU A 116 -5.66 -22.64 -6.38
C LEU A 116 -6.42 -23.97 -6.45
N GLY A 117 -6.46 -24.71 -5.33
CA GLY A 117 -7.23 -25.98 -5.24
C GLY A 117 -8.73 -25.78 -5.39
N ARG A 118 -9.30 -24.77 -4.69
CA ARG A 118 -10.75 -24.43 -4.82
C ARG A 118 -11.15 -24.04 -6.23
N LEU A 119 -10.26 -23.38 -6.95
CA LEU A 119 -10.49 -22.95 -8.33
C LEU A 119 -10.21 -24.07 -9.36
N GLY A 120 -9.74 -25.26 -8.93
CA GLY A 120 -9.40 -26.36 -9.82
C GLY A 120 -8.20 -26.07 -10.73
N LEU A 121 -7.36 -25.11 -10.37
CA LEU A 121 -6.21 -24.67 -11.19
C LEU A 121 -4.98 -25.55 -10.97
N MET A 122 -4.92 -26.28 -9.86
CA MET A 122 -3.90 -27.30 -9.61
C MET A 122 -4.36 -28.62 -10.22
N GLN A 123 -3.75 -29.01 -11.34
CA GLN A 123 -3.95 -30.35 -11.88
C GLN A 123 -3.23 -31.36 -10.97
N LEU A 124 -3.90 -32.51 -10.70
CA LEU A 124 -3.27 -33.62 -9.97
C LEU A 124 -2.01 -34.11 -10.72
N PRO A 125 -1.00 -34.62 -10.01
CA PRO A 125 0.31 -34.91 -10.57
C PRO A 125 0.21 -36.04 -11.62
N GLY A 126 0.29 -35.65 -12.87
CA GLY A 126 0.53 -36.54 -14.00
C GLY A 126 1.83 -36.14 -14.66
N GLN A 127 2.80 -37.01 -14.65
CA GLN A 127 4.13 -36.97 -15.26
C GLN A 127 4.80 -35.59 -15.41
N ALA A 128 5.98 -35.46 -14.85
CA ALA A 128 6.81 -34.27 -14.74
C ALA A 128 6.93 -33.46 -16.05
N ALA A 129 6.08 -32.48 -16.23
CA ALA A 129 6.34 -31.38 -17.15
C ALA A 129 7.36 -30.45 -16.44
N GLN A 130 8.43 -30.09 -17.15
CA GLN A 130 9.44 -29.18 -16.61
C GLN A 130 8.81 -27.83 -16.34
N SER A 131 8.68 -27.47 -15.05
CA SER A 131 8.26 -26.13 -14.65
C SER A 131 9.40 -25.16 -14.89
N HIS A 132 9.10 -24.03 -15.55
CA HIS A 132 10.04 -22.92 -15.67
C HIS A 132 9.68 -21.87 -14.62
N ARG A 133 10.54 -21.73 -13.62
CA ARG A 133 10.40 -20.70 -12.58
C ARG A 133 11.62 -19.77 -12.67
N PRO A 134 11.41 -18.44 -12.65
CA PRO A 134 12.52 -17.49 -12.58
C PRO A 134 13.41 -17.77 -11.38
N ALA A 135 14.71 -17.51 -11.53
CA ALA A 135 15.64 -17.62 -10.40
C ALA A 135 15.40 -16.49 -9.41
N LEU A 136 15.25 -16.80 -8.14
CA LEU A 136 15.00 -15.83 -7.05
C LEU A 136 16.25 -15.01 -6.66
N ASN A 137 17.27 -14.93 -7.51
CA ASN A 137 18.62 -14.43 -7.20
C ASN A 137 18.78 -12.90 -7.22
N THR A 138 17.72 -12.11 -7.31
CA THR A 138 17.82 -10.66 -7.29
C THR A 138 17.82 -10.17 -5.83
N HIS A 139 18.89 -9.49 -5.42
CA HIS A 139 18.92 -8.79 -4.15
C HIS A 139 17.95 -7.61 -4.21
N VAL A 140 17.07 -7.48 -3.22
CA VAL A 140 16.09 -6.39 -3.14
C VAL A 140 16.61 -5.34 -2.17
N SER A 141 16.49 -4.07 -2.52
CA SER A 141 16.91 -2.96 -1.67
C SER A 141 15.98 -2.80 -0.45
N PHE A 142 16.52 -2.22 0.63
CA PHE A 142 15.71 -1.87 1.80
C PHE A 142 14.51 -0.99 1.42
N ASN A 143 14.70 0.00 0.57
CA ASN A 143 13.63 0.92 0.16
C ASN A 143 12.47 0.20 -0.53
N GLU A 144 12.76 -0.80 -1.39
CA GLU A 144 11.72 -1.61 -2.05
C GLU A 144 10.96 -2.47 -1.04
N VAL A 145 11.67 -3.12 -0.11
CA VAL A 145 11.04 -3.93 0.95
C VAL A 145 10.19 -3.06 1.86
N PHE A 146 10.70 -1.91 2.27
CA PHE A 146 9.99 -1.02 3.16
C PHE A 146 8.78 -0.38 2.47
N ARG A 147 8.89 -0.03 1.18
CA ARG A 147 7.77 0.45 0.36
C ARG A 147 6.64 -0.57 0.30
N GLU A 148 6.95 -1.85 0.09
CA GLU A 148 5.95 -2.92 0.10
C GLU A 148 5.29 -3.08 1.49
N THR A 149 6.10 -3.02 2.56
CA THR A 149 5.59 -3.04 3.94
C THR A 149 4.59 -1.91 4.19
N VAL A 150 4.92 -0.71 3.73
CA VAL A 150 4.04 0.46 3.83
C VAL A 150 2.81 0.30 2.94
N ASN A 151 2.95 -0.21 1.71
CA ASN A 151 1.83 -0.42 0.79
C ASN A 151 0.74 -1.32 1.42
N VAL A 152 1.13 -2.38 2.09
CA VAL A 152 0.20 -3.22 2.87
C VAL A 152 -0.44 -2.46 4.02
N ALA A 153 0.35 -1.62 4.73
CA ALA A 153 -0.13 -0.88 5.88
C ALA A 153 -1.18 0.18 5.51
N ILE A 154 -0.95 0.93 4.42
CA ILE A 154 -1.89 1.96 3.94
C ILE A 154 -3.21 1.35 3.46
N GLY A 155 -3.17 0.16 2.83
CA GLY A 155 -4.39 -0.52 2.41
C GLY A 155 -5.28 -0.93 3.59
N ARG A 156 -4.67 -1.40 4.67
CA ARG A 156 -5.42 -1.70 5.92
C ARG A 156 -5.96 -0.45 6.58
N ALA A 157 -5.18 0.62 6.63
CA ALA A 157 -5.60 1.89 7.20
C ALA A 157 -6.77 2.50 6.38
N ALA A 158 -6.67 2.49 5.07
CA ALA A 158 -7.72 2.96 4.17
C ALA A 158 -9.03 2.18 4.35
N ALA A 159 -8.97 0.86 4.57
CA ALA A 159 -10.17 0.06 4.81
C ALA A 159 -10.92 0.48 6.10
N LEU A 160 -10.20 0.92 7.13
CA LEU A 160 -10.80 1.46 8.34
C LEU A 160 -11.43 2.84 8.09
N ILE A 161 -10.70 3.73 7.39
CA ILE A 161 -11.20 5.06 7.03
C ILE A 161 -12.44 4.94 6.12
N ALA A 162 -12.39 4.07 5.11
CA ALA A 162 -13.53 3.83 4.22
C ALA A 162 -14.78 3.37 5.00
N LYS A 163 -14.58 2.56 6.05
CA LYS A 163 -15.68 2.14 6.93
C LYS A 163 -16.23 3.28 7.78
N VAL A 164 -15.38 4.19 8.26
CA VAL A 164 -15.77 5.35 9.07
C VAL A 164 -16.49 6.40 8.23
N LEU A 165 -15.92 6.70 7.05
CA LEU A 165 -16.43 7.76 6.16
C LEU A 165 -17.57 7.27 5.26
N GLY A 166 -17.75 5.97 5.08
CA GLY A 166 -18.74 5.39 4.17
C GLY A 166 -18.42 5.58 2.68
N VAL A 167 -17.16 5.93 2.34
CA VAL A 167 -16.69 6.20 0.97
C VAL A 167 -15.46 5.39 0.64
N PHE A 168 -15.24 5.10 -0.65
CA PHE A 168 -14.05 4.41 -1.10
C PHE A 168 -12.83 5.34 -1.02
N VAL A 169 -11.74 4.85 -0.43
CA VAL A 169 -10.48 5.58 -0.30
C VAL A 169 -9.54 5.16 -1.42
N GLN A 170 -9.16 6.12 -2.24
CA GLN A 170 -8.19 5.91 -3.31
C GLN A 170 -6.79 5.79 -2.70
N LEU A 171 -6.13 4.67 -2.99
CA LEU A 171 -4.78 4.40 -2.50
C LEU A 171 -3.73 4.87 -3.50
N PRO A 172 -2.77 5.69 -3.06
CA PRO A 172 -1.60 6.01 -3.86
C PRO A 172 -0.55 4.90 -3.77
N VAL A 173 0.41 4.92 -4.67
CA VAL A 173 1.68 4.23 -4.47
C VAL A 173 2.51 5.06 -3.48
N PRO A 174 2.93 4.51 -2.32
CA PRO A 174 3.68 5.28 -1.33
C PRO A 174 5.07 5.66 -1.85
N ASN A 175 5.48 6.89 -1.54
CA ASN A 175 6.82 7.38 -1.83
C ASN A 175 7.71 7.20 -0.59
N VAL A 176 8.81 6.44 -0.72
CA VAL A 176 9.72 6.11 0.38
C VAL A 176 11.12 6.63 0.06
N ASN A 177 11.57 7.63 0.80
CA ASN A 177 12.86 8.26 0.59
C ASN A 177 13.60 8.49 1.91
N VAL A 178 14.93 8.43 1.85
CA VAL A 178 15.79 8.94 2.94
C VAL A 178 16.15 10.37 2.59
N LEU A 179 15.58 11.33 3.32
CA LEU A 179 15.69 12.75 3.06
C LEU A 179 16.54 13.44 4.11
N GLU A 180 17.34 14.42 3.69
CA GLU A 180 17.89 15.45 4.57
C GLU A 180 16.84 16.54 4.81
N VAL A 181 17.01 17.33 5.87
CA VAL A 181 16.05 18.38 6.26
C VAL A 181 15.72 19.35 5.12
N GLY A 182 16.73 19.71 4.31
CA GLY A 182 16.54 20.59 3.16
C GLY A 182 15.71 19.96 2.03
N GLU A 183 15.85 18.67 1.82
CA GLU A 183 15.10 17.91 0.83
C GLU A 183 13.65 17.67 1.29
N LEU A 184 13.46 17.39 2.58
CA LEU A 184 12.13 17.31 3.18
C LEU A 184 11.37 18.64 3.04
N HIS A 185 12.08 19.76 3.23
CA HIS A 185 11.52 21.09 3.00
C HIS A 185 11.03 21.26 1.55
N MET A 186 11.84 20.86 0.57
CA MET A 186 11.46 20.99 -0.85
C MET A 186 10.29 20.06 -1.20
N ALA A 187 10.29 18.80 -0.72
CA ALA A 187 9.22 17.84 -0.96
C ALA A 187 7.88 18.34 -0.41
N LEU A 188 7.87 18.85 0.82
CA LEU A 188 6.66 19.40 1.44
C LEU A 188 6.23 20.74 0.83
N ALA A 189 7.17 21.61 0.45
CA ALA A 189 6.86 22.89 -0.19
C ALA A 189 6.23 22.73 -1.57
N ASP A 190 6.59 21.68 -2.30
CA ASP A 190 5.97 21.35 -3.60
C ASP A 190 4.52 20.88 -3.46
N ALA A 191 4.20 20.15 -2.38
CA ALA A 191 2.85 19.73 -2.06
C ALA A 191 1.92 20.90 -1.65
N GLY A 192 2.50 22.01 -1.13
CA GLY A 192 1.76 23.06 -0.43
C GLY A 192 1.77 24.46 -1.03
N ARG A 193 2.09 24.63 -2.30
CA ARG A 193 2.40 25.96 -2.90
C ARG A 193 1.34 27.08 -2.78
N CYS A 194 0.13 26.85 -2.26
CA CYS A 194 -0.89 27.93 -2.14
C CYS A 194 -2.02 27.70 -1.15
N LYS A 195 -1.99 26.71 -0.26
CA LYS A 195 -3.14 26.42 0.60
C LYS A 195 -2.74 26.43 2.08
N GLN A 196 -3.63 26.95 2.92
CA GLN A 196 -3.53 26.81 4.36
C GLN A 196 -3.85 25.35 4.73
N LEU A 197 -3.08 24.84 5.67
CA LEU A 197 -3.16 23.44 6.14
C LEU A 197 -3.37 23.39 7.64
N THR A 198 -4.14 22.41 8.06
CA THR A 198 -4.17 21.98 9.46
C THR A 198 -3.44 20.65 9.57
N ALA A 199 -2.42 20.60 10.41
CA ALA A 199 -1.57 19.43 10.59
C ALA A 199 -1.72 18.85 12.01
N VAL A 200 -1.88 17.53 12.07
CA VAL A 200 -1.90 16.73 13.29
C VAL A 200 -0.63 15.90 13.35
N CYS A 201 0.06 15.93 14.49
CA CYS A 201 1.28 15.16 14.74
C CYS A 201 1.03 14.10 15.82
N GLN A 202 1.60 12.91 15.62
CA GLN A 202 1.57 11.83 16.60
C GLN A 202 2.93 11.11 16.63
N GLY A 203 3.63 11.20 17.77
CA GLY A 203 4.88 10.50 17.99
C GLY A 203 4.66 9.01 18.26
N PHE A 204 5.61 8.18 17.85
CA PHE A 204 5.62 6.73 18.12
C PHE A 204 7.02 6.20 18.42
N ILE A 205 7.07 5.15 19.25
CA ILE A 205 8.33 4.49 19.63
C ILE A 205 8.08 3.02 19.98
N GLY A 206 9.01 2.13 19.58
CA GLY A 206 8.98 0.72 19.95
C GLY A 206 10.07 -0.10 19.27
N GLY A 207 10.62 -1.11 19.93
CA GLY A 207 11.63 -2.01 19.36
C GLY A 207 12.92 -1.34 18.87
N GLY A 208 13.27 -0.15 19.40
CA GLY A 208 14.39 0.66 18.93
C GLY A 208 14.10 1.46 17.67
N ILE A 209 12.85 1.55 17.26
CA ILE A 209 12.35 2.35 16.15
C ILE A 209 11.56 3.50 16.75
N ALA A 210 11.78 4.72 16.30
CA ALA A 210 11.09 5.91 16.74
C ALA A 210 10.79 6.83 15.55
N GLY A 211 9.73 7.61 15.68
CA GLY A 211 9.35 8.53 14.62
C GLY A 211 8.16 9.41 14.97
N GLU A 212 7.76 10.19 14.00
CA GLU A 212 6.57 11.04 14.04
C GLU A 212 5.71 10.79 12.80
N ALA A 213 4.41 10.74 12.99
CA ALA A 213 3.43 10.70 11.92
C ALA A 213 2.72 12.05 11.86
N LEU A 214 2.68 12.65 10.68
CA LEU A 214 1.99 13.90 10.41
C LEU A 214 0.84 13.63 9.44
N LEU A 215 -0.35 14.03 9.83
CA LEU A 215 -1.51 14.01 8.95
C LEU A 215 -1.90 15.44 8.63
N MET A 216 -1.92 15.78 7.36
CA MET A 216 -2.14 17.14 6.84
C MET A 216 -3.44 17.20 6.07
N PHE A 217 -4.29 18.16 6.41
CA PHE A 217 -5.57 18.43 5.77
C PHE A 217 -5.56 19.82 5.14
N HIS A 218 -6.08 19.94 3.94
CA HIS A 218 -6.34 21.25 3.36
C HIS A 218 -7.55 21.89 4.03
N ASP A 219 -7.39 23.13 4.53
CA ASP A 219 -8.44 23.81 5.28
C ASP A 219 -9.74 23.96 4.50
N SER A 220 -9.65 24.09 3.17
CA SER A 220 -10.82 24.15 2.28
C SER A 220 -11.66 22.86 2.26
N GLU A 221 -11.09 21.73 2.69
CA GLU A 221 -11.71 20.41 2.60
C GLU A 221 -12.23 19.90 3.95
N ILE A 222 -11.84 20.57 5.07
CA ILE A 222 -12.22 20.17 6.43
C ILE A 222 -13.74 20.16 6.61
N ALA A 223 -14.44 21.17 6.12
CA ALA A 223 -15.89 21.25 6.23
C ALA A 223 -16.61 20.13 5.45
N ASP A 224 -16.06 19.69 4.32
CA ASP A 224 -16.60 18.58 3.55
C ASP A 224 -16.32 17.24 4.23
N MET A 225 -15.15 17.09 4.83
CA MET A 225 -14.79 15.95 5.66
C MET A 225 -15.73 15.84 6.88
N ALA A 226 -15.99 16.96 7.58
CA ALA A 226 -16.90 17.00 8.72
C ALA A 226 -18.33 16.59 8.35
N ARG A 227 -18.80 17.00 7.15
CA ARG A 227 -20.11 16.55 6.64
C ARG A 227 -20.16 15.04 6.39
N LEU A 228 -19.11 14.45 5.83
CA LEU A 228 -19.03 13.00 5.64
C LEU A 228 -19.07 12.24 6.97
N MET A 229 -18.42 12.77 7.99
CA MET A 229 -18.43 12.18 9.33
C MET A 229 -19.69 12.49 10.14
N GLN A 230 -20.66 13.24 9.57
CA GLN A 230 -21.89 13.68 10.23
C GLN A 230 -21.66 14.50 11.51
N HIS A 231 -20.51 15.17 11.59
CA HIS A 231 -20.20 16.08 12.69
C HIS A 231 -20.93 17.40 12.56
N GLN A 232 -21.31 18.01 13.71
CA GLN A 232 -21.85 19.37 13.72
C GLN A 232 -20.69 20.35 13.45
N THR A 233 -20.92 21.27 12.53
CA THR A 233 -19.91 22.25 12.12
C THR A 233 -19.73 23.34 13.18
N SER A 234 -18.74 23.19 14.04
CA SER A 234 -18.14 24.23 14.85
C SER A 234 -16.63 24.02 14.85
N GLU A 235 -15.82 25.09 14.96
CA GLU A 235 -14.34 24.97 14.94
C GLU A 235 -13.82 23.93 15.94
N SER A 236 -14.36 23.88 17.15
CA SER A 236 -13.97 22.88 18.15
C SER A 236 -14.32 21.47 17.74
N SER A 237 -15.46 21.27 17.09
CA SER A 237 -15.90 19.97 16.58
C SER A 237 -15.04 19.51 15.41
N ASP A 238 -14.63 20.41 14.52
CA ASP A 238 -13.80 20.07 13.36
C ASP A 238 -12.39 19.63 13.80
N LEU A 239 -11.80 20.29 14.80
CA LEU A 239 -10.50 19.87 15.34
C LEU A 239 -10.58 18.52 16.09
N GLU A 240 -11.61 18.28 16.86
CA GLU A 240 -11.84 16.98 17.51
C GLU A 240 -11.99 15.88 16.47
N MET A 241 -12.75 16.13 15.40
CA MET A 241 -12.92 15.20 14.28
C MET A 241 -11.57 14.89 13.61
N LEU A 242 -10.74 15.91 13.36
CA LEU A 242 -9.41 15.72 12.75
C LEU A 242 -8.47 14.90 13.66
N LEU A 243 -8.51 15.12 14.98
CA LEU A 243 -7.74 14.35 15.95
C LEU A 243 -8.20 12.88 15.99
N ASP A 244 -9.49 12.61 15.96
CA ASP A 244 -10.05 11.26 15.93
C ASP A 244 -9.69 10.53 14.64
N LEU A 245 -9.87 11.19 13.49
CA LEU A 245 -9.52 10.63 12.19
C LEU A 245 -8.01 10.33 12.11
N SER A 246 -7.18 11.25 12.61
CA SER A 246 -5.73 11.09 12.68
C SER A 246 -5.35 9.89 13.55
N SER A 247 -5.96 9.74 14.70
CA SER A 247 -5.71 8.62 15.62
C SER A 247 -6.04 7.28 14.96
N ILE A 248 -7.16 7.20 14.24
CA ILE A 248 -7.58 5.99 13.54
C ILE A 248 -6.61 5.65 12.40
N LEU A 249 -6.30 6.62 11.54
CA LEU A 249 -5.47 6.39 10.35
C LEU A 249 -4.02 6.09 10.72
N ILE A 250 -3.42 6.93 11.55
CA ILE A 250 -2.03 6.76 12.00
C ILE A 250 -1.91 5.45 12.80
N GLY A 251 -2.83 5.22 13.74
CA GLY A 251 -2.85 4.01 14.55
C GLY A 251 -2.94 2.73 13.72
N ALA A 252 -3.82 2.70 12.72
CA ALA A 252 -3.96 1.55 11.83
C ALA A 252 -2.70 1.32 10.97
N CYS A 253 -2.13 2.39 10.42
CA CYS A 253 -0.93 2.34 9.60
C CYS A 253 0.26 1.82 10.42
N LEU A 254 0.53 2.43 11.57
CA LEU A 254 1.62 2.05 12.47
C LEU A 254 1.44 0.63 13.03
N SER A 255 0.22 0.21 13.37
CA SER A 255 -0.05 -1.15 13.83
C SER A 255 0.24 -2.19 12.75
N SER A 256 -0.11 -1.89 11.51
CA SER A 256 0.18 -2.78 10.38
C SER A 256 1.67 -2.86 10.04
N ILE A 257 2.41 -1.75 10.13
CA ILE A 257 3.87 -1.77 10.01
C ILE A 257 4.48 -2.59 11.15
N ALA A 258 4.06 -2.34 12.38
CA ALA A 258 4.54 -3.02 13.59
C ALA A 258 4.39 -4.55 13.49
N GLU A 259 3.23 -5.03 13.03
CA GLU A 259 2.98 -6.45 12.78
C GLU A 259 3.97 -7.05 11.79
N GLN A 260 4.27 -6.36 10.69
CA GLN A 260 5.17 -6.85 9.65
C GLN A 260 6.65 -6.84 10.07
N VAL A 261 7.05 -5.91 10.93
CA VAL A 261 8.43 -5.84 11.45
C VAL A 261 8.61 -6.51 12.81
N ASP A 262 7.57 -7.19 13.31
CA ASP A 262 7.55 -7.88 14.61
C ASP A 262 8.03 -6.98 15.75
N VAL A 263 7.30 -5.86 15.95
CA VAL A 263 7.49 -4.92 17.06
C VAL A 263 6.13 -4.46 17.59
N VAL A 264 6.14 -3.78 18.73
CA VAL A 264 4.96 -3.06 19.26
C VAL A 264 5.34 -1.60 19.39
N PHE A 265 4.55 -0.71 18.74
CA PHE A 265 4.70 0.73 18.91
C PHE A 265 3.81 1.26 20.02
N SER A 266 4.42 2.00 20.94
CA SER A 266 3.71 2.93 21.82
C SER A 266 3.52 4.23 21.07
N GLN A 267 2.32 4.79 21.11
CA GLN A 267 1.95 6.01 20.40
C GLN A 267 1.57 7.09 21.42
N CYS A 268 1.99 8.33 21.16
CA CYS A 268 1.53 9.50 21.92
C CYS A 268 0.10 9.87 21.50
N HIS A 269 -0.56 10.73 22.30
CA HIS A 269 -1.81 11.34 21.84
C HIS A 269 -1.56 12.25 20.64
N PRO A 270 -2.46 12.26 19.62
CA PRO A 270 -2.36 13.19 18.52
C PRO A 270 -2.46 14.64 19.02
N GLN A 271 -1.69 15.52 18.42
CA GLN A 271 -1.62 16.94 18.77
C GLN A 271 -1.68 17.79 17.52
N ILE A 272 -2.37 18.93 17.60
CA ILE A 272 -2.34 19.92 16.52
C ILE A 272 -0.94 20.53 16.48
N LEU A 273 -0.25 20.34 15.37
CA LEU A 273 1.07 20.89 15.11
C LEU A 273 1.00 22.33 14.59
N GLY A 274 0.01 22.62 13.75
CA GLY A 274 -0.31 23.93 13.21
C GLY A 274 -1.72 23.94 12.64
N GLN A 275 -2.38 25.09 12.72
CA GLN A 275 -3.71 25.33 12.20
C GLN A 275 -3.65 26.55 11.27
N HIS A 276 -4.25 26.42 10.08
CA HIS A 276 -4.20 27.45 9.04
C HIS A 276 -2.76 27.92 8.70
N ALA A 277 -1.79 27.03 8.84
CA ALA A 277 -0.38 27.31 8.68
C ALA A 277 0.09 26.96 7.26
N GLY A 278 1.08 27.72 6.76
CA GLY A 278 1.81 27.31 5.58
C GLY A 278 2.80 26.19 5.90
N ILE A 279 3.06 25.31 4.94
CA ILE A 279 4.04 24.22 5.09
C ILE A 279 5.40 24.74 5.54
N ASP A 280 5.87 25.87 4.99
CA ASP A 280 7.14 26.49 5.37
C ASP A 280 7.23 26.83 6.86
N GLU A 281 6.11 27.25 7.45
CA GLU A 281 6.03 27.56 8.87
C GLU A 281 6.09 26.28 9.72
N LEU A 282 5.36 25.24 9.33
CA LEU A 282 5.37 23.93 9.99
C LEU A 282 6.78 23.31 10.00
N ILE A 283 7.48 23.37 8.87
CA ILE A 283 8.85 22.88 8.76
C ILE A 283 9.79 23.71 9.62
N ARG A 284 9.74 25.05 9.54
CA ARG A 284 10.63 25.94 10.29
C ARG A 284 10.55 25.73 11.80
N VAL A 285 9.34 25.52 12.32
CA VAL A 285 9.12 25.27 13.75
C VAL A 285 9.73 23.93 14.19
N ASN A 286 9.79 22.94 13.29
CA ASN A 286 10.21 21.58 13.60
C ASN A 286 11.60 21.20 13.05
N GLN A 287 12.31 22.11 12.38
CA GLN A 287 13.64 21.88 11.78
C GLN A 287 14.69 21.27 12.73
N GLN A 288 14.64 21.61 14.02
CA GLN A 288 15.58 21.08 15.01
C GLN A 288 15.28 19.63 15.40
N ARG A 289 14.07 19.14 15.14
CA ARG A 289 13.60 17.79 15.48
C ARG A 289 13.87 16.79 14.35
N TRP A 290 13.80 17.25 13.11
CA TRP A 290 13.95 16.44 11.91
C TRP A 290 15.35 16.64 11.31
N LYS A 291 16.24 15.67 11.51
CA LYS A 291 17.57 15.64 10.89
C LYS A 291 17.51 14.80 9.62
N LYS A 292 18.42 13.86 9.43
CA LYS A 292 18.31 12.85 8.38
C LYS A 292 17.22 11.86 8.74
N THR A 293 16.25 11.63 7.86
CA THR A 293 14.99 10.99 8.17
C THR A 293 14.56 10.06 7.03
N LEU A 294 14.12 8.86 7.36
CA LEU A 294 13.39 8.02 6.40
C LEU A 294 11.96 8.55 6.37
N ALA A 295 11.60 9.15 5.25
CA ALA A 295 10.29 9.74 5.02
C ALA A 295 9.43 8.82 4.13
N VAL A 296 8.16 8.67 4.52
CA VAL A 296 7.13 7.99 3.73
C VAL A 296 6.00 8.97 3.50
N GLU A 297 5.73 9.28 2.25
CA GLU A 297 4.66 10.18 1.82
C GLU A 297 3.51 9.38 1.21
N ILE A 298 2.30 9.66 1.65
CA ILE A 298 1.08 8.97 1.23
C ILE A 298 -0.03 10.00 1.06
N SER A 299 -0.54 10.17 -0.18
CA SER A 299 -1.63 11.10 -0.48
C SER A 299 -2.93 10.34 -0.71
N TYR A 300 -3.82 10.38 0.24
CA TYR A 300 -5.13 9.73 0.14
C TYR A 300 -6.14 10.64 -0.59
N GLY A 301 -7.01 10.02 -1.40
CA GLY A 301 -8.17 10.68 -2.00
C GLY A 301 -9.45 9.97 -1.65
N LEU A 302 -10.57 10.70 -1.61
CA LEU A 302 -11.89 10.12 -1.40
C LEU A 302 -12.67 10.10 -2.72
N GLU A 303 -13.10 8.92 -3.16
CA GLU A 303 -13.80 8.76 -4.42
C GLU A 303 -15.13 9.51 -4.43
N GLY A 304 -15.40 10.28 -5.50
CA GLY A 304 -16.59 11.10 -5.61
C GLY A 304 -16.58 12.41 -4.83
N HIS A 305 -15.48 12.71 -4.15
CA HIS A 305 -15.28 13.92 -3.38
C HIS A 305 -13.96 14.58 -3.75
N ASP A 306 -13.92 15.91 -3.78
CA ASP A 306 -12.66 16.66 -3.96
C ASP A 306 -11.98 16.85 -2.59
N ILE A 307 -11.70 15.73 -1.93
CA ILE A 307 -11.08 15.69 -0.62
C ILE A 307 -9.81 14.86 -0.72
N ARG A 308 -8.68 15.47 -0.31
CA ARG A 308 -7.37 14.83 -0.21
C ARG A 308 -6.73 15.16 1.12
N PHE A 309 -5.96 14.24 1.65
CA PHE A 309 -5.16 14.46 2.84
C PHE A 309 -3.88 13.64 2.75
N ASP A 310 -2.81 14.18 3.32
CA ASP A 310 -1.49 13.60 3.21
C ASP A 310 -1.02 13.07 4.55
N LEU A 311 -0.55 11.81 4.56
CA LEU A 311 0.12 11.20 5.69
C LEU A 311 1.61 11.14 5.41
N LEU A 312 2.40 11.75 6.30
CA LEU A 312 3.84 11.69 6.28
C LEU A 312 4.33 10.93 7.51
N LEU A 313 5.04 9.81 7.30
CA LEU A 313 5.71 9.08 8.38
C LEU A 313 7.19 9.41 8.34
N LEU A 314 7.72 9.91 9.44
CA LEU A 314 9.12 10.31 9.60
C LEU A 314 9.79 9.40 10.64
N PHE A 315 10.73 8.57 10.20
CA PHE A 315 11.49 7.69 11.09
C PHE A 315 12.87 8.31 11.35
N THR A 316 13.34 8.25 12.58
CA THR A 316 14.68 8.74 12.94
C THR A 316 15.77 7.97 12.21
N GLU A 317 16.96 8.57 12.06
CA GLU A 317 18.11 7.94 11.40
C GLU A 317 18.47 6.59 12.02
N ASP A 318 18.47 6.49 13.35
CA ASP A 318 18.76 5.25 14.10
C ASP A 318 17.73 4.14 13.81
N SER A 319 16.51 4.51 13.45
CA SER A 319 15.45 3.55 13.11
C SER A 319 15.71 2.82 11.80
N ILE A 320 16.45 3.41 10.86
CA ILE A 320 16.73 2.83 9.53
C ILE A 320 17.50 1.52 9.69
N GLU A 321 18.53 1.50 10.54
CA GLU A 321 19.32 0.29 10.80
C GLU A 321 18.45 -0.83 11.41
N ARG A 322 17.60 -0.47 12.37
CA ARG A 322 16.69 -1.41 13.02
C ARG A 322 15.64 -1.98 12.05
N LEU A 323 15.04 -1.14 11.24
CA LEU A 323 14.09 -1.55 10.21
C LEU A 323 14.77 -2.46 9.17
N THR A 324 15.99 -2.10 8.72
CA THR A 324 16.77 -2.92 7.77
C THR A 324 17.02 -4.32 8.35
N HIS A 325 17.43 -4.40 9.61
CA HIS A 325 17.67 -5.69 10.27
C HIS A 325 16.38 -6.52 10.38
N LYS A 326 15.27 -5.90 10.78
CA LYS A 326 13.97 -6.55 10.92
C LYS A 326 13.41 -7.07 9.59
N LEU A 327 13.65 -6.37 8.50
CA LEU A 327 13.17 -6.70 7.16
C LEU A 327 14.16 -7.52 6.32
N ALA A 328 15.35 -7.87 6.87
CA ALA A 328 16.42 -8.57 6.15
C ALA A 328 15.96 -9.91 5.53
N TYR A 329 14.99 -10.59 6.13
CA TYR A 329 14.44 -11.86 5.61
C TYR A 329 13.67 -11.69 4.28
N LEU A 330 13.19 -10.48 3.97
CA LEU A 330 12.52 -10.16 2.71
C LEU A 330 13.50 -9.70 1.62
N MET A 331 14.71 -9.27 2.00
CA MET A 331 15.74 -8.76 1.09
C MET A 331 16.49 -9.89 0.36
N ASN A 332 16.50 -11.10 0.94
CA ASN A 332 17.20 -12.30 0.44
C ASN A 332 16.22 -13.22 -0.39
#